data_bac97d14f2f7c4912da11382182e1309
#
_entry.id   bac97d14f2f7c4912da11382182e1309
#
_cell.length_a   1.000
_cell.length_b   1.000
_cell.length_c   1.000
_cell.angle_alpha   90.00
_cell.angle_beta   90.00
_cell.angle_gamma   90.00
#
_symmetry.space_group_name_H-M   'P 1'
#
loop_
_entity.id
_entity.type
_entity.pdbx_description
1 polymer ?
#
loop_
_entity_poly.entity_id
_entity_poly.type
_entity_poly.pdbx_seq_one_letter_code
_entity_poly.pdbx_strand_id
1 'polypeptide(L)'
;IYIVLMYFLMPLFLLMPVIISNASASYSFVGEKEHKTLEGLLYTPLSDKEMLLGKVIASFIPSIVITYGAIVLYGITVNLFGWKQFHQLIFPNGAWLSLILLIIPSMTFLSICLVMMVANKAKSMKSAQSVALFLVVPIIGLIISQASGIMLLGYQIILIAGFVLIILDIIIF
;
A
#
# COMPACT_ATOMS: atom_id res chain seq x y z
N ILE A 1 -1.54 -7.01 26.29
CA ILE A 1 -1.91 -7.71 25.05
C ILE A 1 -2.54 -6.72 24.06
N TYR A 2 -3.56 -5.91 24.40
CA TYR A 2 -4.24 -5.01 23.47
C TYR A 2 -3.34 -3.91 22.88
N ILE A 3 -2.49 -3.29 23.69
CA ILE A 3 -1.52 -2.27 23.21
C ILE A 3 -0.57 -2.89 22.18
N VAL A 4 -0.10 -4.11 22.46
CA VAL A 4 0.78 -4.85 21.53
C VAL A 4 0.05 -5.14 20.21
N LEU A 5 -1.19 -5.64 20.26
CA LEU A 5 -1.98 -5.90 19.06
C LEU A 5 -2.21 -4.60 18.25
N MET A 6 -2.59 -3.51 18.94
CA MET A 6 -2.89 -2.23 18.30
C MET A 6 -1.68 -1.62 17.56
N TYR A 7 -0.51 -1.66 18.17
CA TYR A 7 0.68 -1.00 17.59
C TYR A 7 1.55 -1.95 16.79
N PHE A 8 1.69 -3.21 17.22
CA PHE A 8 2.56 -4.18 16.56
C PHE A 8 2.05 -4.61 15.19
N LEU A 9 0.72 -4.67 14.99
CA LEU A 9 0.13 -5.05 13.72
C LEU A 9 0.10 -3.91 12.68
N MET A 10 0.26 -2.64 13.09
CA MET A 10 0.24 -1.50 12.16
C MET A 10 1.19 -1.66 10.97
N PRO A 11 2.50 -1.92 11.15
CA PRO A 11 3.39 -2.04 10.01
C PRO A 11 3.14 -3.29 9.16
N LEU A 12 2.55 -4.36 9.73
CA LEU A 12 2.11 -5.53 8.96
C LEU A 12 1.01 -5.17 7.96
N PHE A 13 0.06 -4.32 8.35
CA PHE A 13 -0.98 -3.85 7.45
C PHE A 13 -0.44 -2.99 6.31
N LEU A 14 0.75 -2.39 6.43
CA LEU A 14 1.40 -1.66 5.34
C LEU A 14 1.93 -2.57 4.23
N LEU A 15 2.18 -3.84 4.52
CA LEU A 15 2.61 -4.80 3.49
C LEU A 15 1.48 -5.09 2.49
N MET A 16 0.23 -5.09 2.93
CA MET A 16 -0.91 -5.41 2.06
C MET A 16 -1.02 -4.46 0.85
N PRO A 17 -1.13 -3.13 1.04
CA PRO A 17 -1.27 -2.21 -0.07
C PRO A 17 -0.07 -2.28 -1.01
N VAL A 18 1.15 -2.44 -0.49
CA VAL A 18 2.37 -2.53 -1.30
C VAL A 18 2.37 -3.80 -2.15
N ILE A 19 2.07 -4.97 -1.58
CA ILE A 19 2.10 -6.24 -2.30
C ILE A 19 0.99 -6.28 -3.36
N ILE A 20 -0.22 -5.88 -3.01
CA ILE A 20 -1.38 -5.93 -3.91
C ILE A 20 -1.22 -4.93 -5.05
N SER A 21 -0.83 -3.68 -4.75
CA SER A 21 -0.64 -2.65 -5.78
C SER A 21 0.51 -2.98 -6.72
N ASN A 22 1.61 -3.51 -6.18
CA ASN A 22 2.74 -3.94 -6.98
C ASN A 22 2.36 -5.08 -7.93
N ALA A 23 1.62 -6.08 -7.46
CA ALA A 23 1.15 -7.18 -8.30
C ALA A 23 0.19 -6.67 -9.40
N SER A 24 -0.80 -5.86 -9.04
CA SER A 24 -1.76 -5.28 -9.97
C SER A 24 -1.10 -4.35 -10.99
N ALA A 25 -0.16 -3.50 -10.56
CA ALA A 25 0.57 -2.62 -11.45
C ALA A 25 1.50 -3.40 -12.40
N SER A 26 2.20 -4.41 -11.89
CA SER A 26 3.05 -5.26 -12.73
C SER A 26 2.25 -5.96 -13.81
N TYR A 27 1.03 -6.41 -13.51
CA TYR A 27 0.12 -6.99 -14.49
C TYR A 27 -0.36 -5.93 -15.50
N SER A 28 -0.80 -4.75 -15.05
CA SER A 28 -1.30 -3.68 -15.93
C SER A 28 -0.24 -3.07 -16.83
N PHE A 29 0.99 -2.89 -16.34
CA PHE A 29 2.05 -2.21 -17.11
C PHE A 29 2.95 -3.16 -17.90
N VAL A 30 3.25 -4.34 -17.37
CA VAL A 30 4.20 -5.28 -17.98
C VAL A 30 3.50 -6.52 -18.55
N GLY A 31 2.38 -6.94 -17.96
CA GLY A 31 1.63 -8.11 -18.41
C GLY A 31 1.18 -8.02 -19.86
N GLU A 32 0.73 -6.85 -20.30
CA GLU A 32 0.33 -6.63 -21.70
C GLU A 32 1.49 -6.84 -22.69
N LYS A 33 2.72 -6.47 -22.30
CA LYS A 33 3.91 -6.74 -23.12
C LYS A 33 4.24 -8.22 -23.16
N GLU A 34 4.16 -8.88 -22.00
CA GLU A 34 4.47 -10.30 -21.85
C GLU A 34 3.46 -11.17 -22.61
N HIS A 35 2.17 -10.79 -22.58
CA HIS A 35 1.09 -11.51 -23.26
C HIS A 35 0.88 -11.05 -24.72
N LYS A 36 1.66 -10.08 -25.23
CA LYS A 36 1.55 -9.54 -26.61
C LYS A 36 0.16 -8.95 -26.93
N THR A 37 -0.53 -8.41 -25.92
CA THR A 37 -1.85 -7.79 -26.07
C THR A 37 -1.79 -6.28 -26.30
N LEU A 38 -0.61 -5.69 -26.30
CA LEU A 38 -0.37 -4.26 -26.54
C LEU A 38 -0.91 -3.76 -27.89
N GLU A 39 -0.84 -4.60 -28.94
CA GLU A 39 -1.28 -4.21 -30.28
C GLU A 39 -2.78 -3.87 -30.28
N GLY A 40 -3.61 -4.64 -29.57
CA GLY A 40 -5.04 -4.37 -29.47
C GLY A 40 -5.38 -3.03 -28.82
N LEU A 41 -4.56 -2.60 -27.84
CA LEU A 41 -4.73 -1.30 -27.17
C LEU A 41 -4.35 -0.12 -28.07
N LEU A 42 -3.34 -0.27 -28.93
CA LEU A 42 -2.88 0.77 -29.84
C LEU A 42 -3.90 1.11 -30.95
N TYR A 43 -4.88 0.22 -31.21
CA TYR A 43 -5.98 0.50 -32.12
C TYR A 43 -7.14 1.30 -31.50
N THR A 44 -7.08 1.58 -30.19
CA THR A 44 -8.10 2.39 -29.51
C THR A 44 -7.77 3.88 -29.66
N PRO A 45 -8.76 4.78 -29.81
CA PRO A 45 -8.55 6.22 -29.93
C PRO A 45 -8.25 6.91 -28.59
N LEU A 46 -7.55 6.22 -27.68
CA LEU A 46 -7.18 6.74 -26.37
C LEU A 46 -5.83 7.46 -26.42
N SER A 47 -5.73 8.59 -25.75
CA SER A 47 -4.46 9.26 -25.55
C SER A 47 -3.56 8.49 -24.58
N ASP A 48 -2.23 8.64 -24.70
CA ASP A 48 -1.26 7.99 -23.82
C ASP A 48 -1.50 8.31 -22.34
N LYS A 49 -1.96 9.53 -22.05
CA LYS A 49 -2.29 9.97 -20.67
C LYS A 49 -3.52 9.25 -20.11
N GLU A 50 -4.56 9.09 -20.92
CA GLU A 50 -5.78 8.37 -20.50
C GLU A 50 -5.48 6.89 -20.26
N MET A 51 -4.67 6.30 -21.13
CA MET A 51 -4.23 4.90 -20.97
C MET A 51 -3.39 4.72 -19.69
N LEU A 52 -2.47 5.64 -19.42
CA LEU A 52 -1.63 5.61 -18.22
C LEU A 52 -2.46 5.78 -16.95
N LEU A 53 -3.35 6.78 -16.92
CA LEU A 53 -4.25 7.01 -15.79
C LEU A 53 -5.19 5.82 -15.56
N GLY A 54 -5.71 5.22 -16.64
CA GLY A 54 -6.54 4.01 -16.55
C GLY A 54 -5.81 2.85 -15.87
N LYS A 55 -4.53 2.61 -16.21
CA LYS A 55 -3.69 1.57 -15.59
C LYS A 55 -3.38 1.86 -14.13
N VAL A 56 -3.10 3.13 -13.78
CA VAL A 56 -2.89 3.54 -12.40
C VAL A 56 -4.15 3.30 -11.57
N ILE A 57 -5.32 3.73 -12.05
CA ILE A 57 -6.59 3.56 -11.36
C ILE A 57 -6.95 2.08 -11.22
N ALA A 58 -6.76 1.28 -12.29
CA ALA A 58 -7.01 -0.16 -12.29
C ALA A 58 -6.13 -0.92 -11.27
N SER A 59 -4.95 -0.39 -10.95
CA SER A 59 -4.07 -0.96 -9.94
C SER A 59 -4.35 -0.42 -8.53
N PHE A 60 -4.74 0.84 -8.43
CA PHE A 60 -4.98 1.53 -7.16
C PHE A 60 -6.27 1.08 -6.48
N ILE A 61 -7.39 1.04 -7.22
CA ILE A 61 -8.72 0.72 -6.64
C ILE A 61 -8.74 -0.65 -5.96
N PRO A 62 -8.37 -1.77 -6.62
CA PRO A 62 -8.43 -3.08 -5.97
C PRO A 62 -7.50 -3.16 -4.76
N SER A 63 -6.34 -2.51 -4.81
CA SER A 63 -5.39 -2.49 -3.69
C SER A 63 -5.97 -1.80 -2.46
N ILE A 64 -6.61 -0.65 -2.64
CA ILE A 64 -7.27 0.10 -1.57
C ILE A 64 -8.47 -0.69 -1.02
N VAL A 65 -9.33 -1.22 -1.89
CA VAL A 65 -10.54 -1.95 -1.47
C VAL A 65 -10.18 -3.17 -0.63
N ILE A 66 -9.22 -3.98 -1.07
CA ILE A 66 -8.80 -5.18 -0.33
C ILE A 66 -8.14 -4.78 1.00
N THR A 67 -7.26 -3.79 0.99
CA THR A 67 -6.57 -3.34 2.20
C THR A 67 -7.56 -2.76 3.23
N TYR A 68 -8.48 -1.90 2.81
CA TYR A 68 -9.48 -1.33 3.70
C TYR A 68 -10.48 -2.39 4.18
N GLY A 69 -10.86 -3.34 3.33
CA GLY A 69 -11.67 -4.49 3.73
C GLY A 69 -11.01 -5.29 4.86
N ALA A 70 -9.72 -5.57 4.74
CA ALA A 70 -8.96 -6.26 5.78
C ALA A 70 -8.88 -5.46 7.09
N ILE A 71 -8.69 -4.13 7.00
CA ILE A 71 -8.66 -3.24 8.18
C ILE A 71 -10.02 -3.17 8.88
N VAL A 72 -11.10 -3.13 8.11
CA VAL A 72 -12.46 -3.15 8.68
C VAL A 72 -12.72 -4.46 9.42
N LEU A 73 -12.38 -5.60 8.82
CA LEU A 73 -12.50 -6.90 9.49
C LEU A 73 -11.66 -6.97 10.77
N TYR A 74 -10.42 -6.46 10.71
CA TYR A 74 -9.56 -6.34 11.88
C TYR A 74 -10.20 -5.46 12.96
N GLY A 75 -10.71 -4.29 12.59
CA GLY A 75 -11.36 -3.35 13.50
C GLY A 75 -12.60 -3.94 14.18
N ILE A 76 -13.43 -4.65 13.44
CA ILE A 76 -14.59 -5.38 14.00
C ILE A 76 -14.11 -6.40 15.03
N THR A 77 -13.10 -7.19 14.68
CA THR A 77 -12.55 -8.22 15.57
C THR A 77 -12.00 -7.61 16.87
N VAL A 78 -11.17 -6.58 16.75
CA VAL A 78 -10.57 -5.89 17.92
C VAL A 78 -11.64 -5.27 18.82
N ASN A 79 -12.66 -4.64 18.22
CA ASN A 79 -13.73 -4.01 19.00
C ASN A 79 -14.67 -5.03 19.66
N LEU A 80 -14.98 -6.15 19.02
CA LEU A 80 -15.78 -7.22 19.61
C LEU A 80 -15.11 -7.82 20.86
N PHE A 81 -13.81 -8.10 20.77
CA PHE A 81 -13.06 -8.61 21.92
C PHE A 81 -12.78 -7.52 22.96
N GLY A 82 -12.52 -6.29 22.53
CA GLY A 82 -12.25 -5.15 23.41
C GLY A 82 -13.47 -4.72 24.20
N TRP A 83 -14.65 -4.76 23.60
CA TRP A 83 -15.91 -4.40 24.27
C TRP A 83 -16.19 -5.24 25.52
N LYS A 84 -15.87 -6.52 25.47
CA LYS A 84 -16.05 -7.43 26.64
C LYS A 84 -15.20 -7.05 27.85
N GLN A 85 -14.07 -6.34 27.63
CA GLN A 85 -13.14 -6.00 28.71
C GLN A 85 -13.17 -4.53 29.11
N PHE A 86 -13.39 -3.62 28.17
CA PHE A 86 -13.25 -2.19 28.39
C PHE A 86 -14.56 -1.40 28.27
N HIS A 87 -15.65 -2.03 27.80
CA HIS A 87 -16.94 -1.39 27.54
C HIS A 87 -16.86 -0.10 26.69
N GLN A 88 -15.84 0.01 25.86
CA GLN A 88 -15.64 1.14 24.93
C GLN A 88 -15.00 0.66 23.63
N LEU A 89 -15.20 1.44 22.55
CA LEU A 89 -14.55 1.19 21.27
C LEU A 89 -13.07 1.58 21.39
N ILE A 90 -12.18 0.64 21.03
CA ILE A 90 -10.74 0.83 21.11
C ILE A 90 -10.18 1.19 19.73
N PHE A 91 -10.80 0.69 18.66
CA PHE A 91 -10.39 0.91 17.27
C PHE A 91 -11.49 1.68 16.51
N PRO A 92 -11.11 2.65 15.61
CA PRO A 92 -9.74 3.13 15.34
C PRO A 92 -9.27 4.17 16.36
N ASN A 93 -7.99 4.18 16.66
CA ASN A 93 -7.35 5.29 17.38
C ASN A 93 -6.73 6.30 16.39
N GLY A 94 -6.24 7.45 16.89
CA GLY A 94 -5.67 8.50 16.02
C GLY A 94 -4.51 8.01 15.16
N ALA A 95 -3.68 7.09 15.64
CA ALA A 95 -2.57 6.52 14.87
C ALA A 95 -3.07 5.65 13.71
N TRP A 96 -4.10 4.83 13.92
CA TRP A 96 -4.74 4.06 12.87
C TRP A 96 -5.46 4.92 11.84
N LEU A 97 -6.14 6.01 12.27
CA LEU A 97 -6.76 6.94 11.35
C LEU A 97 -5.74 7.60 10.43
N SER A 98 -4.60 8.04 10.97
CA SER A 98 -3.51 8.61 10.16
C SER A 98 -2.91 7.59 9.20
N LEU A 99 -2.75 6.34 9.63
CA LEU A 99 -2.28 5.25 8.78
C LEU A 99 -3.26 4.99 7.62
N ILE A 100 -4.55 4.87 7.92
CA ILE A 100 -5.60 4.59 6.94
C ILE A 100 -5.72 5.73 5.92
N LEU A 101 -5.73 6.99 6.38
CA LEU A 101 -6.03 8.14 5.51
C LEU A 101 -4.81 8.67 4.76
N LEU A 102 -3.60 8.56 5.33
CA LEU A 102 -2.39 9.17 4.75
C LEU A 102 -1.44 8.10 4.20
N ILE A 103 -1.02 7.14 5.02
CA ILE A 103 0.06 6.24 4.64
C ILE A 103 -0.40 5.19 3.63
N ILE A 104 -1.55 4.56 3.83
CA ILE A 104 -2.01 3.50 2.92
C ILE A 104 -2.21 4.00 1.49
N PRO A 105 -2.93 5.11 1.23
CA PRO A 105 -3.07 5.64 -0.13
C PRO A 105 -1.73 6.02 -0.75
N SER A 106 -0.87 6.71 0.01
CA SER A 106 0.45 7.12 -0.49
C SER A 106 1.35 5.93 -0.79
N MET A 107 1.44 4.93 0.10
CA MET A 107 2.21 3.72 -0.15
C MET A 107 1.70 2.93 -1.35
N THR A 108 0.38 2.87 -1.54
CA THR A 108 -0.23 2.25 -2.72
C THR A 108 0.20 2.97 -3.98
N PHE A 109 0.11 4.29 -3.99
CA PHE A 109 0.45 5.11 -5.14
C PHE A 109 1.95 5.05 -5.44
N LEU A 110 2.81 5.19 -4.43
CA LEU A 110 4.26 5.06 -4.56
C LEU A 110 4.66 3.72 -5.16
N SER A 111 4.04 2.62 -4.71
CA SER A 111 4.30 1.28 -5.26
C SER A 111 3.96 1.19 -6.75
N ILE A 112 2.83 1.78 -7.17
CA ILE A 112 2.42 1.82 -8.58
C ILE A 112 3.40 2.65 -9.40
N CYS A 113 3.80 3.82 -8.91
CA CYS A 113 4.78 4.70 -9.59
C CYS A 113 6.13 4.01 -9.78
N LEU A 114 6.62 3.29 -8.76
CA LEU A 114 7.88 2.54 -8.88
C LEU A 114 7.79 1.44 -9.94
N VAL A 115 6.70 0.70 -10.00
CA VAL A 115 6.48 -0.31 -11.06
C VAL A 115 6.44 0.37 -12.43
N MET A 116 5.73 1.50 -12.56
CA MET A 116 5.62 2.26 -13.80
C MET A 116 7.01 2.71 -14.30
N MET A 117 7.87 3.21 -13.42
CA MET A 117 9.24 3.64 -13.76
C MET A 117 10.09 2.50 -14.32
N VAL A 118 9.92 1.29 -13.79
CA VAL A 118 10.70 0.11 -14.19
C VAL A 118 10.05 -0.66 -15.33
N ALA A 119 8.76 -0.46 -15.59
CA ALA A 119 7.99 -1.21 -16.58
C ALA A 119 8.62 -1.20 -17.99
N ASN A 120 9.29 -0.11 -18.37
CA ASN A 120 9.94 -0.01 -19.67
C ASN A 120 11.16 -0.92 -19.80
N LYS A 121 11.88 -1.16 -18.70
CA LYS A 121 13.10 -2.00 -18.64
C LYS A 121 12.77 -3.43 -18.22
N ALA A 122 11.63 -3.68 -17.61
CA ALA A 122 11.23 -5.00 -17.13
C ALA A 122 10.93 -5.93 -18.32
N LYS A 123 11.55 -7.12 -18.30
CA LYS A 123 11.35 -8.16 -19.31
C LYS A 123 10.19 -9.10 -18.98
N SER A 124 9.76 -9.13 -17.72
CA SER A 124 8.66 -9.98 -17.24
C SER A 124 7.96 -9.34 -16.05
N MET A 125 6.73 -9.77 -15.77
CA MET A 125 5.99 -9.34 -14.57
C MET A 125 6.77 -9.60 -13.28
N LYS A 126 7.47 -10.74 -13.20
CA LYS A 126 8.31 -11.06 -12.02
C LYS A 126 9.44 -10.05 -11.81
N SER A 127 10.06 -9.57 -12.88
CA SER A 127 11.12 -8.56 -12.78
C SER A 127 10.57 -7.19 -12.38
N ALA A 128 9.34 -6.85 -12.76
CA ALA A 128 8.67 -5.65 -12.29
C ALA A 128 8.26 -5.77 -10.81
N GLN A 129 7.76 -6.93 -10.39
CA GLN A 129 7.36 -7.17 -9.00
C GLN A 129 8.54 -7.08 -8.01
N SER A 130 9.77 -7.36 -8.44
CA SER A 130 10.95 -7.24 -7.56
C SER A 130 11.17 -5.82 -7.04
N VAL A 131 10.59 -4.80 -7.66
CA VAL A 131 10.62 -3.41 -7.20
C VAL A 131 9.91 -3.24 -5.84
N ALA A 132 8.95 -4.11 -5.51
CA ALA A 132 8.31 -4.11 -4.20
C ALA A 132 9.31 -4.21 -3.05
N LEU A 133 10.46 -4.87 -3.26
CA LEU A 133 11.48 -5.02 -2.23
C LEU A 133 11.98 -3.67 -1.70
N PHE A 134 12.04 -2.63 -2.53
CA PHE A 134 12.42 -1.28 -2.09
C PHE A 134 11.47 -0.70 -1.04
N LEU A 135 10.19 -1.08 -1.06
CA LEU A 135 9.22 -0.66 -0.07
C LEU A 135 9.05 -1.68 1.06
N VAL A 136 9.15 -2.95 0.76
CA VAL A 136 8.99 -4.04 1.74
C VAL A 136 10.13 -4.05 2.75
N VAL A 137 11.38 -3.84 2.33
CA VAL A 137 12.55 -3.84 3.22
C VAL A 137 12.44 -2.81 4.34
N PRO A 138 12.14 -1.52 4.11
CA PRO A 138 11.96 -0.56 5.18
C PRO A 138 10.76 -0.90 6.09
N ILE A 139 9.67 -1.46 5.54
CA ILE A 139 8.53 -1.90 6.36
C ILE A 139 8.94 -3.04 7.30
N ILE A 140 9.72 -4.02 6.82
CA ILE A 140 10.27 -5.09 7.67
C ILE A 140 11.19 -4.50 8.73
N GLY A 141 12.01 -3.52 8.38
CA GLY A 141 12.85 -2.77 9.33
C GLY A 141 12.03 -2.13 10.45
N LEU A 142 10.89 -1.53 10.12
CA LEU A 142 9.94 -0.99 11.11
C LEU A 142 9.36 -2.08 12.01
N ILE A 143 8.99 -3.25 11.47
CA ILE A 143 8.46 -4.38 12.24
C ILE A 143 9.50 -4.85 13.26
N ILE A 144 10.76 -5.03 12.82
CA ILE A 144 11.86 -5.47 13.69
C ILE A 144 12.16 -4.43 14.76
N SER A 145 12.22 -3.15 14.38
CA SER A 145 12.46 -2.04 15.31
C SER A 145 11.38 -1.95 16.39
N GLN A 146 10.14 -2.18 16.03
CA GLN A 146 9.01 -2.21 16.95
C GLN A 146 9.03 -3.45 17.85
N ALA A 147 9.41 -4.62 17.30
CA ALA A 147 9.55 -5.86 18.07
C ALA A 147 10.67 -5.79 19.10
N SER A 148 11.76 -5.08 18.78
CA SER A 148 12.89 -4.86 19.71
C SER A 148 12.65 -3.76 20.74
N GLY A 149 11.51 -3.05 20.66
CA GLY A 149 11.17 -1.95 21.56
C GLY A 149 11.97 -0.66 21.33
N ILE A 150 12.79 -0.60 20.27
CA ILE A 150 13.60 0.57 19.94
C ILE A 150 12.73 1.75 19.51
N MET A 151 11.66 1.48 18.76
CA MET A 151 10.80 2.52 18.20
C MET A 151 9.33 2.10 18.32
N LEU A 152 8.55 2.91 19.00
CA LEU A 152 7.09 2.78 18.99
C LEU A 152 6.53 3.75 17.94
N LEU A 153 5.73 3.25 17.00
CA LEU A 153 5.04 4.07 16.02
C LEU A 153 3.95 4.90 16.71
N GLY A 154 4.36 6.00 17.29
CA GLY A 154 3.45 6.98 17.86
C GLY A 154 2.72 7.79 16.77
N TYR A 155 1.57 8.38 17.12
CA TYR A 155 0.75 9.19 16.23
C TYR A 155 1.54 10.25 15.45
N GLN A 156 2.47 10.95 16.12
CA GLN A 156 3.29 12.01 15.50
C GLN A 156 4.22 11.48 14.40
N ILE A 157 4.84 10.33 14.64
CA ILE A 157 5.77 9.70 13.66
C ILE A 157 4.98 9.27 12.41
N ILE A 158 3.80 8.69 12.60
CA ILE A 158 2.92 8.26 11.51
C ILE A 158 2.46 9.45 10.68
N LEU A 159 2.08 10.56 11.31
CA LEU A 159 1.71 11.79 10.61
C LEU A 159 2.86 12.34 9.76
N ILE A 160 4.05 12.50 10.36
CA ILE A 160 5.22 13.02 9.65
C ILE A 160 5.57 12.10 8.46
N ALA A 161 5.60 10.79 8.69
CA ALA A 161 5.86 9.82 7.63
C ALA A 161 4.83 9.90 6.50
N GLY A 162 3.54 10.05 6.83
CA GLY A 162 2.48 10.21 5.85
C GLY A 162 2.64 11.46 4.99
N PHE A 163 2.96 12.60 5.58
CA PHE A 163 3.22 13.83 4.83
C PHE A 163 4.46 13.73 3.94
N VAL A 164 5.53 13.11 4.43
CA VAL A 164 6.75 12.88 3.62
C VAL A 164 6.44 12.00 2.42
N LEU A 165 5.63 10.96 2.58
CA LEU A 165 5.22 10.08 1.48
C LEU A 165 4.38 10.83 0.44
N ILE A 166 3.41 11.65 0.86
CA ILE A 166 2.63 12.46 -0.07
C ILE A 166 3.51 13.41 -0.89
N ILE A 167 4.50 14.04 -0.25
CA ILE A 167 5.45 14.90 -0.96
C ILE A 167 6.27 14.10 -1.96
N LEU A 168 6.73 12.91 -1.60
CA LEU A 168 7.44 12.01 -2.52
C LEU A 168 6.55 11.60 -3.70
N ASP A 169 5.29 11.27 -3.46
CA ASP A 169 4.32 10.93 -4.50
C ASP A 169 4.16 12.05 -5.53
N ILE A 170 4.05 13.30 -5.05
CA ILE A 170 3.93 14.48 -5.92
C ILE A 170 5.20 14.74 -6.73
N ILE A 171 6.38 14.42 -6.19
CA ILE A 171 7.66 14.63 -6.89
C ILE A 171 7.87 13.54 -7.95
N ILE A 172 7.42 12.32 -7.70
CA ILE A 172 7.66 11.17 -8.58
C ILE A 172 6.66 11.13 -9.73
N PHE A 173 5.42 11.60 -9.53
CA PHE A 173 4.37 11.61 -10.56
C PHE A 173 4.39 12.87 -11.42
#